data_8ebcabb39c82174220cf16e5774cd03d
#
_entry.id   8ebcabb39c82174220cf16e5774cd03d
#
_cell.length_a   1.000
_cell.length_b   1.000
_cell.length_c   1.000
_cell.angle_alpha   90.00
_cell.angle_beta   90.00
_cell.angle_gamma   90.00
#
_symmetry.space_group_name_H-M   'P 1'
#
loop_
_entity.id
_entity.type
_entity.pdbx_description
1 polymer ?
#
loop_
_entity_poly.entity_id
_entity_poly.type
_entity_poly.pdbx_seq_one_letter_code
_entity_poly.pdbx_strand_id
1 'polypeptide(L)'
;MPVSSLLAGLLLALLAAPALAAPTAPAFTLGLLDDSGTLHSRDLIGKKILVVRFQASWCKICVEEAPGIERLYEAYRSRGVEVVGVQIEDTAADARRFLKRHGATYAAGLDPHLAIANRFGFRRTPYTVVINKKGEMVARIHGPADEARLARVLDPLVSAPVTRRPPARLQ
;
A
#
# COMPACT_ATOMS: atom_id res chain seq x y z
N MET A 1 -48.05 27.09 -47.32
CA MET A 1 -48.20 26.43 -46.01
C MET A 1 -46.83 25.86 -45.63
N PRO A 2 -46.07 26.44 -44.66
CA PRO A 2 -44.78 25.91 -44.29
C PRO A 2 -44.92 24.89 -43.16
N VAL A 3 -44.38 23.70 -43.39
CA VAL A 3 -44.27 22.66 -42.37
C VAL A 3 -43.00 22.92 -41.49
N SER A 4 -43.25 23.29 -40.24
CA SER A 4 -42.20 23.49 -39.23
C SER A 4 -41.64 22.17 -38.76
N SER A 5 -40.35 21.92 -39.08
CA SER A 5 -39.61 20.79 -38.57
C SER A 5 -39.14 21.08 -37.13
N LEU A 6 -39.75 20.44 -36.14
CA LEU A 6 -39.26 20.40 -34.77
C LEU A 6 -38.09 19.41 -34.66
N LEU A 7 -36.86 19.91 -34.67
CA LEU A 7 -35.68 19.18 -34.28
C LEU A 7 -35.67 19.06 -32.75
N ALA A 8 -36.10 17.91 -32.24
CA ALA A 8 -35.94 17.51 -30.85
C ALA A 8 -34.46 17.12 -30.62
N GLY A 9 -33.70 18.04 -30.06
CA GLY A 9 -32.34 17.78 -29.59
C GLY A 9 -32.37 16.87 -28.37
N LEU A 10 -32.06 15.58 -28.54
CA LEU A 10 -31.88 14.64 -27.44
C LEU A 10 -30.55 14.94 -26.74
N LEU A 11 -30.61 15.71 -25.62
CA LEU A 11 -29.45 15.98 -24.77
C LEU A 11 -29.12 14.71 -23.99
N LEU A 12 -28.16 13.93 -24.47
CA LEU A 12 -27.64 12.74 -23.79
C LEU A 12 -26.79 13.20 -22.61
N ALA A 13 -27.41 13.34 -21.43
CA ALA A 13 -26.70 13.60 -20.18
C ALA A 13 -25.84 12.38 -19.83
N LEU A 14 -24.53 12.51 -20.04
CA LEU A 14 -23.54 11.52 -19.64
C LEU A 14 -23.50 11.49 -18.12
N LEU A 15 -24.23 10.58 -17.47
CA LEU A 15 -24.18 10.30 -16.04
C LEU A 15 -22.80 9.70 -15.73
N ALA A 16 -21.85 10.54 -15.36
CA ALA A 16 -20.58 10.08 -14.80
C ALA A 16 -20.88 9.37 -13.47
N ALA A 17 -20.86 8.04 -13.48
CA ALA A 17 -20.95 7.26 -12.26
C ALA A 17 -19.82 7.68 -11.30
N PRO A 18 -20.11 7.95 -10.00
CA PRO A 18 -19.05 8.25 -9.05
C PRO A 18 -18.11 7.06 -8.96
N ALA A 19 -16.86 7.25 -9.30
CA ALA A 19 -15.82 6.26 -9.05
C ALA A 19 -15.80 6.00 -7.54
N LEU A 20 -16.12 4.79 -7.11
CA LEU A 20 -16.00 4.39 -5.70
C LEU A 20 -14.55 4.63 -5.26
N ALA A 21 -14.36 5.59 -4.37
CA ALA A 21 -13.05 5.87 -3.80
C ALA A 21 -12.53 4.64 -3.06
N ALA A 22 -11.26 4.30 -3.25
CA ALA A 22 -10.65 3.21 -2.50
C ALA A 22 -10.67 3.52 -0.99
N PRO A 23 -10.87 2.51 -0.13
CA PRO A 23 -10.98 2.74 1.31
C PRO A 23 -9.70 3.34 1.89
N THR A 24 -9.86 4.27 2.83
CA THR A 24 -8.73 4.90 3.55
C THR A 24 -8.01 3.87 4.42
N ALA A 25 -6.70 3.86 4.37
CA ALA A 25 -5.87 2.99 5.18
C ALA A 25 -5.93 3.39 6.67
N PRO A 26 -6.05 2.43 7.59
CA PRO A 26 -5.90 2.69 9.01
C PRO A 26 -4.51 3.23 9.32
N ALA A 27 -4.43 4.31 10.11
CA ALA A 27 -3.15 4.79 10.60
C ALA A 27 -2.57 3.79 11.63
N PHE A 28 -1.26 3.57 11.61
CA PHE A 28 -0.59 2.69 12.56
C PHE A 28 0.75 3.25 13.01
N THR A 29 1.22 2.73 14.14
CA THR A 29 2.51 3.02 14.72
C THR A 29 3.23 1.69 14.92
N LEU A 30 4.51 1.61 14.55
CA LEU A 30 5.30 0.39 14.56
C LEU A 30 6.67 0.66 15.18
N GLY A 31 6.98 0.01 16.30
CA GLY A 31 8.33 0.01 16.87
C GLY A 31 9.28 -0.76 15.95
N LEU A 32 10.40 -0.15 15.57
CA LEU A 32 11.31 -0.73 14.60
C LEU A 32 12.26 -1.75 15.23
N LEU A 33 12.52 -2.84 14.52
CA LEU A 33 13.38 -3.94 14.96
C LEU A 33 14.88 -3.62 14.92
N ASP A 34 15.27 -2.59 14.19
CA ASP A 34 16.65 -2.08 14.12
C ASP A 34 16.98 -1.08 15.23
N ASP A 35 16.07 -0.92 16.18
CA ASP A 35 16.17 0.00 17.32
C ASP A 35 16.31 1.49 16.93
N SER A 36 16.03 1.85 15.65
CA SER A 36 16.07 3.24 15.16
C SER A 36 14.90 4.10 15.64
N GLY A 37 13.92 3.49 16.33
CA GLY A 37 12.79 4.20 16.94
C GLY A 37 11.44 3.67 16.50
N THR A 38 10.53 4.56 16.16
CA THR A 38 9.13 4.26 15.85
C THR A 38 8.71 4.85 14.52
N LEU A 39 8.11 4.03 13.67
CA LEU A 39 7.51 4.47 12.42
C LEU A 39 6.05 4.85 12.67
N HIS A 40 5.67 6.05 12.27
CA HIS A 40 4.28 6.50 12.23
C HIS A 40 3.81 6.58 10.77
N SER A 41 2.84 5.76 10.40
CA SER A 41 2.36 5.70 9.00
C SER A 41 1.83 7.04 8.50
N ARG A 42 1.30 7.89 9.39
CA ARG A 42 0.83 9.24 9.04
C ARG A 42 1.93 10.15 8.51
N ASP A 43 3.17 9.97 8.93
CA ASP A 43 4.30 10.80 8.49
C ASP A 43 4.72 10.48 7.06
N LEU A 44 4.33 9.31 6.56
CA LEU A 44 4.62 8.82 5.21
C LEU A 44 3.48 9.12 4.22
N ILE A 45 2.23 9.19 4.69
CA ILE A 45 1.06 9.53 3.86
C ILE A 45 1.24 10.95 3.30
N GLY A 46 0.93 11.14 2.03
CA GLY A 46 1.18 12.39 1.30
C GLY A 46 2.57 12.46 0.65
N LYS A 47 3.53 11.70 1.14
CA LYS A 47 4.93 11.70 0.67
C LYS A 47 5.31 10.43 -0.09
N LYS A 48 4.89 9.27 0.41
CA LYS A 48 5.28 7.94 -0.06
C LYS A 48 4.06 7.10 -0.46
N ILE A 49 4.28 6.16 -1.37
CA ILE A 49 3.42 5.01 -1.59
C ILE A 49 3.91 3.94 -0.61
N LEU A 50 3.00 3.33 0.16
CA LEU A 50 3.40 2.32 1.14
C LEU A 50 3.04 0.93 0.64
N VAL A 51 3.97 -0.01 0.79
CA VAL A 51 3.75 -1.45 0.67
C VAL A 51 3.84 -2.04 2.06
N VAL A 52 2.71 -2.21 2.73
CA VAL A 52 2.63 -2.81 4.06
C VAL A 52 2.51 -4.32 3.91
N ARG A 53 3.52 -5.04 4.37
CA ARG A 53 3.59 -6.49 4.23
C ARG A 53 3.49 -7.16 5.60
N PHE A 54 2.38 -7.86 5.83
CA PHE A 54 2.17 -8.72 6.99
C PHE A 54 2.78 -10.09 6.71
N GLN A 55 3.86 -10.40 7.44
CA GLN A 55 4.72 -11.55 7.20
C GLN A 55 5.19 -12.15 8.53
N ALA A 56 5.84 -13.32 8.50
CA ALA A 56 6.43 -13.94 9.67
C ALA A 56 7.64 -14.80 9.28
N SER A 57 8.57 -15.01 10.22
CA SER A 57 9.76 -15.85 10.02
C SER A 57 9.43 -17.34 9.80
N TRP A 58 8.34 -17.82 10.36
CA TRP A 58 7.84 -19.19 10.23
C TRP A 58 6.98 -19.42 8.97
N CYS A 59 6.65 -18.37 8.24
CA CYS A 59 5.82 -18.45 7.03
C CYS A 59 6.68 -18.84 5.82
N LYS A 60 6.55 -20.07 5.32
CA LYS A 60 7.32 -20.60 4.19
C LYS A 60 7.25 -19.69 2.95
N ILE A 61 6.05 -19.27 2.56
CA ILE A 61 5.87 -18.38 1.40
C ILE A 61 6.54 -17.03 1.63
N CYS A 62 6.49 -16.49 2.87
CA CYS A 62 7.16 -15.24 3.20
C CYS A 62 8.68 -15.35 3.04
N VAL A 63 9.26 -16.50 3.43
CA VAL A 63 10.70 -16.80 3.26
C VAL A 63 11.07 -16.88 1.77
N GLU A 64 10.27 -17.55 0.96
CA GLU A 64 10.50 -17.70 -0.48
C GLU A 64 10.43 -16.35 -1.22
N GLU A 65 9.53 -15.45 -0.81
CA GLU A 65 9.32 -14.15 -1.44
C GLU A 65 10.27 -13.04 -0.92
N ALA A 66 10.84 -13.21 0.27
CA ALA A 66 11.63 -12.15 0.92
C ALA A 66 12.73 -11.52 0.04
N PRO A 67 13.54 -12.29 -0.73
CA PRO A 67 14.55 -11.69 -1.62
C PRO A 67 13.92 -10.84 -2.75
N GLY A 68 12.74 -11.24 -3.25
CA GLY A 68 12.01 -10.46 -4.26
C GLY A 68 11.45 -9.17 -3.71
N ILE A 69 11.01 -9.18 -2.45
CA ILE A 69 10.51 -7.96 -1.77
C ILE A 69 11.66 -6.96 -1.56
N GLU A 70 12.85 -7.43 -1.21
CA GLU A 70 14.02 -6.54 -1.09
C GLU A 70 14.38 -5.92 -2.44
N ARG A 71 14.50 -6.71 -3.51
CA ARG A 71 14.76 -6.18 -4.86
C ARG A 71 13.70 -5.16 -5.29
N LEU A 72 12.43 -5.43 -5.00
CA LEU A 72 11.35 -4.46 -5.24
C LEU A 72 11.61 -3.16 -4.47
N TYR A 73 11.96 -3.24 -3.20
CA TYR A 73 12.25 -2.06 -2.38
C TYR A 73 13.41 -1.26 -2.96
N GLU A 74 14.52 -1.91 -3.28
CA GLU A 74 15.67 -1.25 -3.91
C GLU A 74 15.31 -0.54 -5.22
N ALA A 75 14.51 -1.18 -6.07
CA ALA A 75 14.10 -0.62 -7.36
C ALA A 75 13.13 0.56 -7.25
N TYR A 76 12.31 0.61 -6.20
CA TYR A 76 11.22 1.58 -6.09
C TYR A 76 11.42 2.66 -5.02
N ARG A 77 12.34 2.50 -4.06
CA ARG A 77 12.56 3.49 -2.97
C ARG A 77 12.89 4.88 -3.48
N SER A 78 13.72 5.00 -4.52
CA SER A 78 14.04 6.28 -5.16
C SER A 78 12.85 6.90 -5.92
N ARG A 79 11.86 6.08 -6.28
CA ARG A 79 10.61 6.48 -6.95
C ARG A 79 9.49 6.85 -5.95
N GLY A 80 9.82 6.91 -4.65
CA GLY A 80 8.88 7.33 -3.60
C GLY A 80 8.01 6.20 -3.03
N VAL A 81 8.45 4.96 -3.15
CA VAL A 81 7.82 3.80 -2.48
C VAL A 81 8.57 3.51 -1.18
N GLU A 82 7.81 3.15 -0.15
CA GLU A 82 8.32 2.64 1.13
C GLU A 82 7.72 1.27 1.39
N VAL A 83 8.56 0.29 1.72
CA VAL A 83 8.13 -1.04 2.16
C VAL A 83 8.18 -1.08 3.67
N VAL A 84 7.13 -1.59 4.30
CA VAL A 84 7.05 -1.75 5.76
C VAL A 84 6.69 -3.19 6.07
N GLY A 85 7.62 -3.92 6.68
CA GLY A 85 7.40 -5.28 7.16
C GLY A 85 6.75 -5.28 8.54
N VAL A 86 5.57 -5.85 8.65
CA VAL A 86 4.87 -6.07 9.92
C VAL A 86 4.97 -7.56 10.25
N GLN A 87 5.84 -7.89 11.22
CA GLN A 87 6.10 -9.28 11.65
C GLN A 87 5.01 -9.68 12.64
N ILE A 88 4.14 -10.56 12.22
CA ILE A 88 2.99 -11.00 13.02
C ILE A 88 3.29 -12.31 13.76
N GLU A 89 2.84 -12.39 15.01
CA GLU A 89 2.99 -13.59 15.85
C GLU A 89 4.43 -14.14 15.83
N ASP A 90 5.40 -13.22 15.79
CA ASP A 90 6.83 -13.52 15.71
C ASP A 90 7.57 -13.02 16.96
N THR A 91 8.73 -13.58 17.25
CA THR A 91 9.63 -13.03 18.27
C THR A 91 10.58 -12.02 17.64
N ALA A 92 11.06 -11.06 18.42
CA ALA A 92 12.05 -10.09 17.93
C ALA A 92 13.31 -10.77 17.39
N ALA A 93 13.75 -11.86 18.04
CA ALA A 93 14.94 -12.61 17.65
C ALA A 93 14.74 -13.32 16.31
N ASP A 94 13.59 -13.96 16.10
CA ASP A 94 13.29 -14.68 14.86
C ASP A 94 13.05 -13.70 13.71
N ALA A 95 12.32 -12.63 13.95
CA ALA A 95 12.09 -11.56 13.00
C ALA A 95 13.41 -10.90 12.53
N ARG A 96 14.31 -10.55 13.46
CA ARG A 96 15.64 -10.01 13.10
C ARG A 96 16.47 -11.02 12.31
N ARG A 97 16.46 -12.31 12.66
CA ARG A 97 17.13 -13.37 11.89
C ARG A 97 16.56 -13.50 10.48
N PHE A 98 15.24 -13.47 10.34
CA PHE A 98 14.56 -13.51 9.05
C PHE A 98 15.01 -12.34 8.17
N LEU A 99 14.92 -11.10 8.65
CA LEU A 99 15.31 -9.89 7.91
C LEU A 99 16.78 -9.95 7.49
N LYS A 100 17.69 -10.28 8.43
CA LYS A 100 19.12 -10.38 8.17
C LYS A 100 19.45 -11.46 7.13
N ARG A 101 18.84 -12.65 7.24
CA ARG A 101 19.06 -13.78 6.32
C ARG A 101 18.71 -13.43 4.88
N HIS A 102 17.67 -12.62 4.69
CA HIS A 102 17.16 -12.25 3.36
C HIS A 102 17.65 -10.88 2.89
N GLY A 103 18.57 -10.25 3.62
CA GLY A 103 19.14 -8.96 3.27
C GLY A 103 18.13 -7.81 3.27
N ALA A 104 17.04 -7.94 4.01
CA ALA A 104 15.98 -6.94 4.06
C ALA A 104 16.50 -5.63 4.67
N THR A 105 16.38 -4.53 3.91
CA THR A 105 16.81 -3.19 4.31
C THR A 105 15.62 -2.23 4.56
N TYR A 106 14.41 -2.67 4.25
CA TYR A 106 13.19 -1.92 4.53
C TYR A 106 12.83 -1.93 6.03
N ALA A 107 12.10 -0.91 6.46
CA ALA A 107 11.63 -0.77 7.84
C ALA A 107 10.75 -1.96 8.25
N ALA A 108 11.00 -2.54 9.43
CA ALA A 108 10.18 -3.64 9.94
C ALA A 108 10.00 -3.58 11.47
N GLY A 109 8.86 -4.07 11.95
CA GLY A 109 8.54 -4.13 13.36
C GLY A 109 7.57 -5.27 13.70
N LEU A 110 7.29 -5.45 15.01
CA LEU A 110 6.45 -6.55 15.50
C LEU A 110 4.99 -6.14 15.67
N ASP A 111 4.10 -7.06 15.35
CA ASP A 111 2.68 -7.02 15.70
C ASP A 111 2.25 -8.37 16.31
N PRO A 112 2.73 -8.69 17.53
CA PRO A 112 2.57 -10.01 18.15
C PRO A 112 1.12 -10.34 18.49
N HIS A 113 0.28 -9.33 18.62
CA HIS A 113 -1.14 -9.46 18.99
C HIS A 113 -2.09 -9.12 17.85
N LEU A 114 -1.58 -9.00 16.62
CA LEU A 114 -2.36 -8.67 15.41
C LEU A 114 -3.12 -7.33 15.51
N ALA A 115 -2.68 -6.42 16.39
CA ALA A 115 -3.37 -5.15 16.63
C ALA A 115 -3.36 -4.25 15.39
N ILE A 116 -2.28 -4.26 14.61
CA ILE A 116 -2.18 -3.55 13.34
C ILE A 116 -2.87 -4.38 12.26
N ALA A 117 -2.52 -5.66 12.14
CA ALA A 117 -2.99 -6.54 11.07
C ALA A 117 -4.53 -6.64 10.99
N ASN A 118 -5.21 -6.79 12.12
CA ASN A 118 -6.67 -6.88 12.18
C ASN A 118 -7.37 -5.62 11.63
N ARG A 119 -6.79 -4.44 11.81
CA ARG A 119 -7.33 -3.17 11.27
C ARG A 119 -7.24 -3.09 9.75
N PHE A 120 -6.33 -3.86 9.13
CA PHE A 120 -6.19 -3.98 7.68
C PHE A 120 -7.00 -5.14 7.08
N GLY A 121 -7.77 -5.86 7.89
CA GLY A 121 -8.55 -7.01 7.45
C GLY A 121 -7.69 -8.24 7.16
N PHE A 122 -6.61 -8.40 7.93
CA PHE A 122 -5.72 -9.56 7.87
C PHE A 122 -6.48 -10.87 8.15
N ARG A 123 -6.11 -11.93 7.45
CA ARG A 123 -6.67 -13.26 7.66
C ARG A 123 -5.58 -14.32 7.81
N ARG A 124 -4.49 -14.21 7.04
CA ARG A 124 -3.36 -15.15 7.05
C ARG A 124 -2.14 -14.52 6.37
N THR A 125 -0.94 -15.02 6.68
CA THR A 125 0.32 -14.67 6.00
C THR A 125 0.48 -15.40 4.66
N PRO A 126 1.19 -14.83 3.69
CA PRO A 126 1.48 -13.40 3.60
C PRO A 126 0.24 -12.60 3.24
N TYR A 127 0.19 -11.35 3.67
CA TYR A 127 -0.81 -10.39 3.26
C TYR A 127 -0.14 -9.05 2.94
N THR A 128 -0.44 -8.47 1.79
CA THR A 128 0.19 -7.23 1.36
C THR A 128 -0.88 -6.19 1.02
N VAL A 129 -0.69 -4.98 1.54
CA VAL A 129 -1.55 -3.83 1.25
C VAL A 129 -0.71 -2.74 0.61
N VAL A 130 -1.16 -2.22 -0.54
CA VAL A 130 -0.54 -1.07 -1.19
C VAL A 130 -1.41 0.16 -0.93
N ILE A 131 -0.78 1.21 -0.40
CA ILE A 131 -1.43 2.47 -0.03
C ILE A 131 -0.81 3.57 -0.90
N ASN A 132 -1.65 4.30 -1.62
CA ASN A 132 -1.19 5.42 -2.44
C ASN A 132 -0.85 6.65 -1.57
N LYS A 133 -0.29 7.70 -2.19
CA LYS A 133 0.05 8.96 -1.49
C LYS A 133 -1.16 9.68 -0.88
N LYS A 134 -2.38 9.37 -1.31
CA LYS A 134 -3.61 9.92 -0.71
C LYS A 134 -4.05 9.19 0.57
N GLY A 135 -3.35 8.10 0.92
CA GLY A 135 -3.72 7.25 2.05
C GLY A 135 -4.82 6.22 1.72
N GLU A 136 -5.07 5.96 0.45
CA GLU A 136 -6.08 5.01 -0.01
C GLU A 136 -5.46 3.63 -0.24
N MET A 137 -6.12 2.56 0.22
CA MET A 137 -5.71 1.18 -0.02
C MET A 137 -6.09 0.76 -1.45
N VAL A 138 -5.15 0.89 -2.38
CA VAL A 138 -5.37 0.61 -3.81
C VAL A 138 -5.20 -0.87 -4.18
N ALA A 139 -4.53 -1.64 -3.34
CA ALA A 139 -4.47 -3.09 -3.47
C ALA A 139 -4.43 -3.78 -2.11
N ARG A 140 -5.12 -4.93 -2.02
CA ARG A 140 -5.11 -5.84 -0.86
C ARG A 140 -4.93 -7.26 -1.39
N ILE A 141 -3.76 -7.84 -1.16
CA ILE A 141 -3.35 -9.12 -1.73
C ILE A 141 -3.23 -10.14 -0.61
N HIS A 142 -4.20 -11.03 -0.51
CA HIS A 142 -4.15 -12.20 0.36
C HIS A 142 -3.39 -13.33 -0.32
N GLY A 143 -2.37 -13.85 0.34
CA GLY A 143 -1.47 -14.87 -0.21
C GLY A 143 -0.29 -14.29 -0.99
N PRO A 144 0.36 -15.09 -1.87
CA PRO A 144 1.59 -14.72 -2.54
C PRO A 144 1.49 -13.39 -3.30
N ALA A 145 2.52 -12.56 -3.13
CA ALA A 145 2.68 -11.28 -3.81
C ALA A 145 4.15 -11.11 -4.19
N ASP A 146 4.55 -11.77 -5.26
CA ASP A 146 5.90 -11.69 -5.79
C ASP A 146 6.25 -10.30 -6.35
N GLU A 147 7.53 -10.10 -6.63
CA GLU A 147 8.07 -8.86 -7.18
C GLU A 147 7.28 -8.39 -8.42
N ALA A 148 7.02 -9.30 -9.38
CA ALA A 148 6.34 -8.95 -10.63
C ALA A 148 4.88 -8.53 -10.41
N ARG A 149 4.17 -9.18 -9.48
CA ARG A 149 2.80 -8.82 -9.12
C ARG A 149 2.74 -7.45 -8.47
N LEU A 150 3.67 -7.16 -7.56
CA LEU A 150 3.73 -5.86 -6.89
C LEU A 150 4.17 -4.75 -7.86
N ALA A 151 5.11 -5.01 -8.76
CA ALA A 151 5.53 -4.05 -9.79
C ALA A 151 4.33 -3.60 -10.64
N ARG A 152 3.46 -4.52 -11.08
CA ARG A 152 2.25 -4.16 -11.84
C ARG A 152 1.29 -3.22 -11.08
N VAL A 153 1.27 -3.30 -9.75
CA VAL A 153 0.47 -2.37 -8.91
C VAL A 153 1.18 -1.03 -8.74
N LEU A 154 2.51 -1.05 -8.58
CA LEU A 154 3.29 0.14 -8.27
C LEU A 154 3.58 1.02 -9.47
N ASP A 155 3.83 0.44 -10.66
CA ASP A 155 4.21 1.20 -11.85
C ASP A 155 3.24 2.34 -12.21
N PRO A 156 1.93 2.13 -12.27
CA PRO A 156 1.00 3.23 -12.53
C PRO A 156 0.98 4.28 -11.42
N LEU A 157 1.27 3.90 -10.16
CA LEU A 157 1.24 4.81 -9.02
C LEU A 157 2.46 5.74 -8.98
N VAL A 158 3.64 5.24 -9.36
CA VAL A 158 4.88 6.03 -9.38
C VAL A 158 5.01 6.89 -10.63
N SER A 159 4.29 6.54 -11.71
CA SER A 159 4.27 7.29 -12.98
C SER A 159 3.22 8.39 -13.00
N ALA A 160 2.22 8.34 -12.11
CA ALA A 160 1.16 9.33 -12.06
C ALA A 160 1.69 10.70 -11.59
N PRO A 161 1.42 11.80 -12.33
CA PRO A 161 1.74 13.13 -11.84
C PRO A 161 0.99 13.41 -10.53
N VAL A 162 1.66 14.04 -9.57
CA VAL A 162 1.03 14.47 -8.30
C VAL A 162 0.02 15.56 -8.61
N THR A 163 -1.26 15.20 -8.75
CA THR A 163 -2.33 16.19 -8.84
C THR A 163 -2.43 16.90 -7.50
N ARG A 164 -1.84 18.09 -7.40
CA ARG A 164 -2.03 18.99 -6.25
C ARG A 164 -3.52 19.35 -6.19
N ARG A 165 -4.16 19.00 -5.10
CA ARG A 165 -5.52 19.49 -4.82
C ARG A 165 -5.43 21.02 -4.75
N PRO A 166 -6.21 21.79 -5.56
CA PRO A 166 -6.22 23.23 -5.43
C PRO A 166 -6.64 23.61 -4.01
N PRO A 167 -6.08 24.70 -3.44
CA PRO A 167 -6.48 25.17 -2.12
C PRO A 167 -7.98 25.45 -2.14
N ALA A 168 -8.69 24.99 -1.10
CA ALA A 168 -10.10 25.30 -0.91
C ALA A 168 -10.25 26.82 -0.89
N ARG A 169 -11.06 27.37 -1.80
CA ARG A 169 -11.43 28.78 -1.75
C ARG A 169 -12.26 28.99 -0.49
N LEU A 170 -11.70 29.73 0.45
CA LEU A 170 -12.46 30.31 1.55
C LEU A 170 -13.43 31.34 0.93
N GLN A 171 -14.71 31.08 1.02
CA GLN A 171 -15.78 32.05 0.81
C GLN A 171 -16.19 32.61 2.15
#